data_db913ec4c2d70d1256abae22435455b1
#
_entry.id   db913ec4c2d70d1256abae22435455b1
#
_cell.length_a   1.000
_cell.length_b   1.000
_cell.length_c   1.000
_cell.angle_alpha   90.00
_cell.angle_beta   90.00
_cell.angle_gamma   90.00
#
_symmetry.space_group_name_H-M   'P 1'
#
loop_
_entity.id
_entity.type
_entity.pdbx_description
1 polymer ?
#
loop_
_entity_poly.entity_id
_entity_poly.type
_entity_poly.pdbx_seq_one_letter_code
_entity_poly.pdbx_strand_id
1 'polypeptide(L)'
;SDLASEKAIAEADSTSLTKEEKEKLKVTDNLSELDAKSAEELVKEGKKGITAEFNGIISKADIKQGAAVTQGMELFTIENTDKASVDVTLTKYDYNTVKEGQSVEITLGDNTYQGTVTKMSHIAVQNEKGTPVISATVSIDNPDEDIFLGVDAKVKIYAASAKNVVTLPV
;
A
#
# COMPACT_ATOMS: atom_id res chain seq x y z
N SER A 1 30.39 -23.61 17.89
CA SER A 1 31.51 -24.55 18.23
C SER A 1 31.26 -25.95 17.67
N ASP A 2 30.02 -26.35 17.46
CA ASP A 2 29.66 -27.70 17.01
C ASP A 2 30.02 -27.98 15.54
N LEU A 3 29.79 -27.01 14.66
CA LEU A 3 30.14 -27.11 13.22
C LEU A 3 31.66 -27.31 12.97
N ALA A 4 32.50 -26.70 13.80
CA ALA A 4 33.96 -26.85 13.67
C ALA A 4 34.45 -28.23 14.16
N SER A 5 33.81 -28.80 15.19
CA SER A 5 34.09 -30.12 15.69
C SER A 5 33.60 -31.24 14.77
N GLU A 6 32.42 -31.07 14.17
CA GLU A 6 31.89 -32.00 13.15
C GLU A 6 32.76 -32.01 11.88
N LYS A 7 33.21 -30.83 11.44
CA LYS A 7 34.13 -30.72 10.29
C LYS A 7 35.49 -31.39 10.54
N ALA A 8 36.02 -31.25 11.74
CA ALA A 8 37.29 -31.92 12.15
C ALA A 8 37.14 -33.44 12.26
N ILE A 9 35.99 -33.94 12.72
CA ILE A 9 35.70 -35.39 12.78
C ILE A 9 35.51 -35.96 11.37
N ALA A 10 34.83 -35.24 10.47
CA ALA A 10 34.65 -35.64 9.09
C ALA A 10 35.96 -35.66 8.29
N GLU A 11 36.91 -34.76 8.59
CA GLU A 11 38.25 -34.76 8.00
C GLU A 11 39.11 -35.89 8.51
N ALA A 12 39.02 -36.26 9.79
CA ALA A 12 39.82 -37.34 10.39
C ALA A 12 39.37 -38.73 9.90
N ASP A 13 38.09 -38.92 9.58
CA ASP A 13 37.51 -40.21 9.14
C ASP A 13 37.44 -40.35 7.61
N SER A 14 37.96 -39.36 6.86
CA SER A 14 37.86 -39.29 5.42
C SER A 14 38.56 -40.38 4.62
N THR A 15 39.36 -41.23 5.29
CA THR A 15 40.10 -42.32 4.64
C THR A 15 39.27 -43.58 4.42
N SER A 16 38.15 -43.74 5.11
CA SER A 16 37.29 -44.93 5.04
C SER A 16 35.99 -44.75 4.28
N LEU A 17 35.62 -43.50 3.94
CA LEU A 17 34.34 -43.17 3.28
C LEU A 17 34.42 -43.41 1.77
N THR A 18 33.36 -43.99 1.22
CA THR A 18 33.15 -44.13 -0.23
C THR A 18 32.96 -42.76 -0.91
N LYS A 19 33.17 -42.73 -2.23
CA LYS A 19 33.03 -41.49 -3.02
C LYS A 19 31.64 -40.89 -2.87
N GLU A 20 30.63 -41.73 -2.82
CA GLU A 20 29.20 -41.35 -2.67
C GLU A 20 28.88 -40.77 -1.29
N GLU A 21 29.49 -41.30 -0.24
CA GLU A 21 29.34 -40.79 1.13
C GLU A 21 30.02 -39.43 1.30
N LYS A 22 31.19 -39.23 0.67
CA LYS A 22 31.84 -37.93 0.63
C LYS A 22 31.03 -36.85 -0.12
N GLU A 23 30.35 -37.23 -1.20
CA GLU A 23 29.46 -36.30 -1.92
C GLU A 23 28.21 -35.93 -1.09
N LYS A 24 27.62 -36.92 -0.40
CA LYS A 24 26.48 -36.65 0.52
C LYS A 24 26.87 -35.73 1.68
N LEU A 25 28.01 -35.95 2.29
CA LEU A 25 28.55 -35.07 3.35
C LEU A 25 28.75 -33.65 2.85
N LYS A 26 29.34 -33.45 1.68
CA LYS A 26 29.52 -32.12 1.08
C LYS A 26 28.17 -31.41 0.80
N VAL A 27 27.17 -32.14 0.33
CA VAL A 27 25.83 -31.58 0.10
C VAL A 27 25.19 -31.16 1.41
N THR A 28 25.32 -31.99 2.46
CA THR A 28 24.77 -31.65 3.78
C THR A 28 25.47 -30.46 4.40
N ASP A 29 26.81 -30.38 4.31
CA ASP A 29 27.60 -29.23 4.77
C ASP A 29 27.18 -27.93 4.03
N ASN A 30 27.04 -28.00 2.72
CA ASN A 30 26.60 -26.85 1.92
C ASN A 30 25.16 -26.38 2.27
N LEU A 31 24.25 -27.33 2.55
CA LEU A 31 22.91 -27.01 3.02
C LEU A 31 22.92 -26.33 4.38
N SER A 32 23.70 -26.87 5.33
CA SER A 32 23.83 -26.26 6.66
C SER A 32 24.47 -24.87 6.62
N GLU A 33 25.43 -24.65 5.71
CA GLU A 33 26.06 -23.35 5.50
C GLU A 33 25.06 -22.33 4.87
N LEU A 34 24.23 -22.78 3.94
CA LEU A 34 23.16 -21.96 3.35
C LEU A 34 22.10 -21.59 4.38
N ASP A 35 21.66 -22.53 5.20
CA ASP A 35 20.69 -22.28 6.26
C ASP A 35 21.24 -21.31 7.31
N ALA A 36 22.51 -21.45 7.71
CA ALA A 36 23.15 -20.52 8.62
C ALA A 36 23.28 -19.11 8.04
N LYS A 37 23.65 -18.97 6.77
CA LYS A 37 23.71 -17.68 6.07
C LYS A 37 22.33 -17.03 5.97
N SER A 38 21.32 -17.81 5.62
CA SER A 38 19.92 -17.31 5.55
C SER A 38 19.43 -16.83 6.90
N ALA A 39 19.76 -17.55 7.98
CA ALA A 39 19.41 -17.14 9.33
C ALA A 39 20.15 -15.85 9.76
N GLU A 40 21.44 -15.72 9.41
CA GLU A 40 22.20 -14.49 9.66
C GLU A 40 21.63 -13.28 8.90
N GLU A 41 21.24 -13.46 7.64
CA GLU A 41 20.61 -12.41 6.84
C GLU A 41 19.26 -11.96 7.44
N LEU A 42 18.42 -12.92 7.85
CA LEU A 42 17.15 -12.61 8.52
C LEU A 42 17.35 -11.83 9.82
N VAL A 43 18.33 -12.21 10.64
CA VAL A 43 18.67 -11.48 11.87
C VAL A 43 19.21 -10.09 11.55
N LYS A 44 20.01 -9.94 10.51
CA LYS A 44 20.56 -8.66 10.07
C LYS A 44 19.48 -7.73 9.54
N GLU A 45 18.53 -8.26 8.77
CA GLU A 45 17.36 -7.51 8.31
C GLU A 45 16.45 -7.13 9.48
N GLY A 46 16.15 -8.05 10.38
CA GLY A 46 15.36 -7.78 11.57
C GLY A 46 15.94 -6.69 12.47
N LYS A 47 17.28 -6.60 12.56
CA LYS A 47 17.97 -5.53 13.31
C LYS A 47 17.91 -4.17 12.65
N LYS A 48 17.72 -4.08 11.33
CA LYS A 48 17.54 -2.82 10.61
C LYS A 48 16.18 -2.19 10.88
N GLY A 49 15.21 -2.98 11.32
CA GLY A 49 13.82 -2.57 11.46
C GLY A 49 13.10 -2.49 10.12
N ILE A 50 11.80 -2.25 10.19
CA ILE A 50 10.95 -2.06 9.01
C ILE A 50 10.80 -0.56 8.80
N THR A 51 11.16 -0.07 7.62
CA THR A 51 11.00 1.33 7.22
C THR A 51 9.92 1.43 6.16
N ALA A 52 9.12 2.50 6.21
CA ALA A 52 8.15 2.80 5.17
C ALA A 52 8.88 3.18 3.87
N GLU A 53 8.38 2.72 2.73
CA GLU A 53 8.91 3.06 1.40
C GLU A 53 8.37 4.39 0.86
N PHE A 54 7.36 4.96 1.53
CA PHE A 54 6.71 6.22 1.16
C PHE A 54 6.34 7.03 2.41
N ASN A 55 6.10 8.32 2.23
CA ASN A 55 5.60 9.20 3.29
C ASN A 55 4.11 8.94 3.51
N GLY A 56 3.67 8.95 4.77
CA GLY A 56 2.28 8.70 5.08
C GLY A 56 1.99 8.79 6.58
N ILE A 57 0.73 8.62 6.93
CA ILE A 57 0.24 8.59 8.30
C ILE A 57 -0.04 7.15 8.72
N ILE A 58 0.37 6.78 9.92
CA ILE A 58 0.00 5.48 10.50
C ILE A 58 -1.47 5.57 10.92
N SER A 59 -2.35 4.91 10.16
CA SER A 59 -3.79 4.89 10.45
C SER A 59 -4.17 3.81 11.46
N LYS A 60 -3.35 2.75 11.56
CA LYS A 60 -3.60 1.63 12.46
C LYS A 60 -2.28 1.05 12.96
N ALA A 61 -2.21 0.78 14.26
CA ALA A 61 -1.09 0.08 14.89
C ALA A 61 -1.63 -0.87 15.96
N ASP A 62 -1.79 -2.13 15.61
CA ASP A 62 -2.37 -3.16 16.49
C ASP A 62 -1.32 -3.91 17.32
N ILE A 63 -0.05 -3.54 17.19
CA ILE A 63 1.05 -4.21 17.86
C ILE A 63 1.49 -3.48 19.13
N LYS A 64 1.81 -4.25 20.17
CA LYS A 64 2.42 -3.75 21.41
C LYS A 64 3.83 -4.28 21.55
N GLN A 65 4.71 -3.49 22.17
CA GLN A 65 6.07 -3.91 22.46
C GLN A 65 6.09 -5.21 23.27
N GLY A 66 6.86 -6.19 22.81
CA GLY A 66 6.95 -7.52 23.44
C GLY A 66 5.89 -8.51 22.99
N ALA A 67 4.97 -8.13 22.09
CA ALA A 67 4.01 -9.06 21.51
C ALA A 67 4.69 -10.05 20.57
N ALA A 68 4.21 -11.29 20.55
CA ALA A 68 4.66 -12.29 19.57
C ALA A 68 4.05 -11.94 18.19
N VAL A 69 4.88 -11.97 17.17
CA VAL A 69 4.48 -11.76 15.77
C VAL A 69 4.69 -13.02 14.96
N THR A 70 3.83 -13.25 13.99
CA THR A 70 3.91 -14.37 13.04
C THR A 70 3.97 -13.83 11.62
N GLN A 71 4.55 -14.61 10.73
CA GLN A 71 4.60 -14.25 9.31
C GLN A 71 3.18 -14.06 8.74
N GLY A 72 2.96 -12.95 8.05
CA GLY A 72 1.66 -12.58 7.47
C GLY A 72 0.74 -11.82 8.42
N MET A 73 1.15 -11.56 9.66
CA MET A 73 0.39 -10.73 10.59
C MET A 73 0.53 -9.25 10.22
N GLU A 74 -0.61 -8.55 10.13
CA GLU A 74 -0.64 -7.10 9.96
C GLU A 74 -0.17 -6.42 11.25
N LEU A 75 0.85 -5.59 11.17
CA LEU A 75 1.44 -4.90 12.32
C LEU A 75 0.96 -3.47 12.43
N PHE A 76 0.94 -2.78 11.29
CA PHE A 76 0.49 -1.40 11.15
C PHE A 76 0.06 -1.13 9.71
N THR A 77 -0.80 -0.14 9.54
CA THR A 77 -1.24 0.36 8.23
C THR A 77 -0.76 1.78 8.05
N ILE A 78 -0.13 2.06 6.91
CA ILE A 78 0.32 3.40 6.53
C ILE A 78 -0.54 3.86 5.35
N GLU A 79 -1.20 5.01 5.52
CA GLU A 79 -1.97 5.68 4.48
C GLU A 79 -1.08 6.70 3.77
N ASN A 80 -1.04 6.64 2.44
CA ASN A 80 -0.29 7.62 1.66
C ASN A 80 -1.11 8.90 1.53
N THR A 81 -0.60 10.00 2.07
CA THR A 81 -1.26 11.31 2.03
C THR A 81 -0.93 12.13 0.78
N ASP A 82 0.10 11.74 0.01
CA ASP A 82 0.47 12.43 -1.23
C ASP A 82 -0.58 12.21 -2.35
N LYS A 83 -1.47 11.23 -2.17
CA LYS A 83 -2.52 10.88 -3.12
C LYS A 83 -3.86 10.70 -2.41
N ALA A 84 -4.45 11.81 -2.02
CA ALA A 84 -5.78 11.81 -1.46
C ALA A 84 -6.86 11.77 -2.56
N SER A 85 -7.92 11.02 -2.34
CA SER A 85 -9.08 10.95 -3.23
C SER A 85 -10.38 10.96 -2.44
N VAL A 86 -11.44 11.41 -3.09
CA VAL A 86 -12.79 11.44 -2.55
C VAL A 86 -13.69 10.59 -3.43
N ASP A 87 -14.44 9.68 -2.82
CA ASP A 87 -15.45 8.92 -3.51
C ASP A 87 -16.79 9.66 -3.46
N VAL A 88 -17.31 9.95 -4.63
CA VAL A 88 -18.55 10.72 -4.82
C VAL A 88 -19.64 9.80 -5.33
N THR A 89 -20.81 9.93 -4.74
CA THR A 89 -21.99 9.19 -5.15
C THR A 89 -22.85 10.06 -6.07
N LEU A 90 -23.00 9.63 -7.32
CA LEU A 90 -23.77 10.31 -8.36
C LEU A 90 -25.15 9.67 -8.52
N THR A 91 -26.16 10.50 -8.72
CA THR A 91 -27.51 10.05 -9.10
C THR A 91 -27.59 9.76 -10.61
N LYS A 92 -28.64 9.07 -11.04
CA LYS A 92 -28.91 8.86 -12.47
C LYS A 92 -29.02 10.14 -13.31
N TYR A 93 -29.31 11.27 -12.68
CA TYR A 93 -29.44 12.55 -13.37
C TYR A 93 -28.08 13.22 -13.60
N ASP A 94 -27.13 12.97 -12.67
CA ASP A 94 -25.79 13.57 -12.70
C ASP A 94 -24.84 12.78 -13.61
N TYR A 95 -25.08 11.48 -13.78
CA TYR A 95 -24.23 10.58 -14.56
C TYR A 95 -23.96 11.05 -16.00
N ASN A 96 -24.99 11.60 -16.68
CA ASN A 96 -24.83 12.09 -18.06
C ASN A 96 -24.06 13.41 -18.14
N THR A 97 -23.93 14.13 -17.04
CA THR A 97 -23.35 15.46 -16.96
C THR A 97 -21.90 15.42 -16.48
N VAL A 98 -21.58 14.45 -15.64
CA VAL A 98 -20.23 14.25 -15.10
C VAL A 98 -19.41 13.35 -16.03
N LYS A 99 -18.17 13.74 -16.28
CA LYS A 99 -17.20 12.99 -17.10
C LYS A 99 -15.83 12.97 -16.44
N GLU A 100 -15.06 11.94 -16.74
CA GLU A 100 -13.66 11.87 -16.36
C GLU A 100 -12.88 13.08 -16.93
N GLY A 101 -11.97 13.62 -16.16
CA GLY A 101 -11.19 14.81 -16.48
C GLY A 101 -11.83 16.15 -16.15
N GLN A 102 -13.05 16.17 -15.60
CA GLN A 102 -13.67 17.41 -15.14
C GLN A 102 -13.05 17.92 -13.84
N SER A 103 -12.92 19.25 -13.76
CA SER A 103 -12.45 19.93 -12.55
C SER A 103 -13.52 19.93 -11.47
N VAL A 104 -13.08 19.77 -10.25
CA VAL A 104 -13.93 19.63 -9.07
C VAL A 104 -13.41 20.52 -7.95
N GLU A 105 -14.33 21.14 -7.24
CA GLU A 105 -14.06 21.85 -5.99
C GLU A 105 -14.49 20.94 -4.82
N ILE A 106 -13.58 20.68 -3.92
CA ILE A 106 -13.77 19.79 -2.78
C ILE A 106 -13.63 20.60 -1.51
N THR A 107 -14.66 20.63 -0.67
CA THR A 107 -14.63 21.32 0.62
C THR A 107 -14.58 20.28 1.73
N LEU A 108 -13.52 20.34 2.53
CA LEU A 108 -13.28 19.52 3.71
C LEU A 108 -13.20 20.43 4.93
N GLY A 109 -14.23 20.42 5.77
CA GLY A 109 -14.33 21.39 6.86
C GLY A 109 -14.35 22.82 6.34
N ASP A 110 -13.36 23.62 6.73
CA ASP A 110 -13.20 25.01 6.30
C ASP A 110 -12.23 25.18 5.09
N ASN A 111 -11.57 24.12 4.68
CA ASN A 111 -10.58 24.12 3.59
C ASN A 111 -11.23 23.73 2.26
N THR A 112 -10.78 24.38 1.19
CA THR A 112 -11.25 24.10 -0.18
C THR A 112 -10.07 23.69 -1.05
N TYR A 113 -10.22 22.54 -1.69
CA TYR A 113 -9.22 21.94 -2.57
C TYR A 113 -9.74 21.86 -4.00
N GLN A 114 -8.84 21.92 -4.96
CA GLN A 114 -9.14 21.60 -6.35
C GLN A 114 -8.85 20.11 -6.59
N GLY A 115 -9.64 19.56 -7.49
CA GLY A 115 -9.48 18.15 -7.85
C GLY A 115 -9.97 17.85 -9.25
N THR A 116 -9.78 16.61 -9.65
CA THR A 116 -10.16 16.14 -10.98
C THR A 116 -10.89 14.79 -10.86
N VAL A 117 -11.96 14.60 -11.61
CA VAL A 117 -12.65 13.31 -11.72
C VAL A 117 -11.72 12.33 -12.44
N THR A 118 -11.22 11.33 -11.74
CA THR A 118 -10.25 10.37 -12.28
C THR A 118 -10.90 9.09 -12.79
N LYS A 119 -12.00 8.69 -12.17
CA LYS A 119 -12.68 7.44 -12.52
C LYS A 119 -14.18 7.55 -12.30
N MET A 120 -14.93 6.93 -13.18
CA MET A 120 -16.38 6.74 -13.02
C MET A 120 -16.73 5.26 -13.10
N SER A 121 -17.54 4.80 -12.16
CA SER A 121 -18.10 3.44 -12.24
C SER A 121 -19.18 3.39 -13.32
N HIS A 122 -19.19 2.30 -14.09
CA HIS A 122 -20.26 2.01 -15.04
C HIS A 122 -21.31 1.05 -14.46
N ILE A 123 -21.16 0.71 -13.18
CA ILE A 123 -22.05 -0.20 -12.46
C ILE A 123 -22.78 0.61 -11.39
N ALA A 124 -24.11 0.61 -11.44
CA ALA A 124 -24.91 1.19 -10.39
C ALA A 124 -25.02 0.22 -9.21
N VAL A 125 -24.85 0.76 -7.99
CA VAL A 125 -25.07 0.07 -6.74
C VAL A 125 -26.22 0.73 -5.97
N GLN A 126 -26.92 -0.01 -5.14
CA GLN A 126 -27.96 0.59 -4.29
C GLN A 126 -27.29 1.21 -3.06
N ASN A 127 -27.67 2.45 -2.76
CA ASN A 127 -27.30 3.08 -1.50
C ASN A 127 -28.17 2.52 -0.34
N GLU A 128 -27.92 2.96 0.88
CA GLU A 128 -28.66 2.53 2.09
C GLU A 128 -30.18 2.76 2.00
N LYS A 129 -30.62 3.67 1.16
CA LYS A 129 -32.05 3.99 0.90
C LYS A 129 -32.63 3.18 -0.27
N GLY A 130 -31.88 2.23 -0.84
CA GLY A 130 -32.31 1.42 -1.99
C GLY A 130 -32.32 2.16 -3.32
N THR A 131 -31.77 3.39 -3.40
CA THR A 131 -31.70 4.16 -4.63
C THR A 131 -30.46 3.75 -5.43
N PRO A 132 -30.57 3.46 -6.75
CA PRO A 132 -29.42 3.17 -7.57
C PRO A 132 -28.57 4.43 -7.76
N VAL A 133 -27.29 4.29 -7.45
CA VAL A 133 -26.27 5.35 -7.51
C VAL A 133 -25.01 4.83 -8.18
N ILE A 134 -24.21 5.72 -8.71
CA ILE A 134 -22.96 5.43 -9.40
C ILE A 134 -21.84 6.11 -8.64
N SER A 135 -20.74 5.40 -8.39
CA SER A 135 -19.57 5.96 -7.72
C SER A 135 -18.62 6.59 -8.73
N ALA A 136 -18.11 7.75 -8.38
CA ALA A 136 -17.00 8.42 -9.07
C ALA A 136 -15.89 8.70 -8.06
N THR A 137 -14.66 8.54 -8.48
CA THR A 137 -13.47 8.86 -7.68
C THR A 137 -12.86 10.17 -8.19
N VAL A 138 -12.65 11.09 -7.28
CA VAL A 138 -12.06 12.40 -7.53
C VAL A 138 -10.70 12.47 -6.84
N SER A 139 -9.64 12.77 -7.57
CA SER A 139 -8.33 13.03 -6.96
C SER A 139 -8.24 14.47 -6.47
N ILE A 140 -7.57 14.69 -5.36
CA ILE A 140 -7.19 16.03 -4.89
C ILE A 140 -5.85 16.37 -5.53
N ASP A 141 -5.76 17.53 -6.20
CA ASP A 141 -4.59 17.87 -7.01
C ASP A 141 -3.36 18.23 -6.16
N ASN A 142 -3.54 18.89 -5.03
CA ASN A 142 -2.47 19.28 -4.12
C ASN A 142 -2.91 19.00 -2.68
N PRO A 143 -2.83 17.73 -2.24
CA PRO A 143 -3.15 17.38 -0.87
C PRO A 143 -2.10 17.95 0.09
N ASP A 144 -2.53 18.40 1.25
CA ASP A 144 -1.70 18.91 2.32
C ASP A 144 -1.88 18.09 3.63
N GLU A 145 -1.17 18.50 4.67
CA GLU A 145 -1.20 17.83 5.98
C GLU A 145 -2.52 18.05 6.75
N ASP A 146 -3.34 19.02 6.30
CA ASP A 146 -4.64 19.34 6.91
C ASP A 146 -5.79 18.45 6.40
N ILE A 147 -5.51 17.53 5.49
CA ILE A 147 -6.51 16.58 4.98
C ILE A 147 -6.72 15.45 5.99
N PHE A 148 -7.94 15.37 6.52
CA PHE A 148 -8.36 14.25 7.35
C PHE A 148 -8.99 13.16 6.48
N LEU A 149 -8.43 11.95 6.57
CA LEU A 149 -8.97 10.77 5.88
C LEU A 149 -10.19 10.22 6.62
N GLY A 150 -11.17 9.73 5.86
CA GLY A 150 -12.38 9.12 6.41
C GLY A 150 -13.45 10.11 6.88
N VAL A 151 -13.35 11.38 6.51
CA VAL A 151 -14.38 12.40 6.79
C VAL A 151 -15.23 12.68 5.55
N ASP A 152 -16.43 13.20 5.79
CA ASP A 152 -17.34 13.62 4.71
C ASP A 152 -16.82 14.88 4.02
N ALA A 153 -16.86 14.87 2.67
CA ALA A 153 -16.47 15.98 1.83
C ALA A 153 -17.68 16.52 1.06
N LYS A 154 -17.76 17.85 0.94
CA LYS A 154 -18.69 18.47 0.02
C LYS A 154 -17.99 18.67 -1.33
N VAL A 155 -18.55 18.09 -2.37
CA VAL A 155 -17.96 18.09 -3.72
C VAL A 155 -18.85 18.84 -4.69
N LYS A 156 -18.27 19.77 -5.45
CA LYS A 156 -18.94 20.55 -6.48
C LYS A 156 -18.23 20.32 -7.82
N ILE A 157 -18.90 19.61 -8.70
CA ILE A 157 -18.38 19.24 -10.01
C ILE A 157 -18.82 20.29 -11.04
N TYR A 158 -17.88 20.85 -11.77
CA TYR A 158 -18.17 21.81 -12.83
C TYR A 158 -18.48 21.07 -14.13
N ALA A 159 -19.74 21.01 -14.49
CA ALA A 159 -20.26 20.25 -15.65
C ALA A 159 -19.80 20.79 -17.03
N ALA A 160 -19.32 22.03 -17.10
CA ALA A 160 -18.75 22.62 -18.30
C ALA A 160 -17.64 23.62 -17.93
N SER A 161 -16.43 23.40 -18.46
CA SER A 161 -15.37 24.40 -18.49
C SER A 161 -15.25 24.92 -19.93
N ALA A 162 -15.79 26.10 -20.18
CA ALA A 162 -15.57 26.78 -21.46
C ALA A 162 -14.20 27.50 -21.39
N LYS A 163 -13.17 26.89 -21.98
CA LYS A 163 -11.88 27.56 -22.23
C LYS A 163 -12.03 28.42 -23.50
N ASN A 164 -11.69 29.69 -23.45
CA ASN A 164 -11.73 30.66 -24.53
C ASN A 164 -13.15 31.09 -24.94
N VAL A 165 -13.97 31.59 -24.00
CA VAL A 165 -15.21 32.24 -24.32
C VAL A 165 -14.96 33.72 -24.61
N VAL A 166 -15.31 34.17 -25.80
CA VAL A 166 -15.39 35.61 -26.11
C VAL A 166 -16.68 36.11 -25.52
N THR A 167 -16.60 36.91 -24.46
CA THR A 167 -17.76 37.59 -23.88
C THR A 167 -18.04 38.85 -24.68
N LEU A 168 -19.23 38.99 -25.21
CA LEU A 168 -19.72 40.26 -25.80
C LEU A 168 -20.15 41.16 -24.65
N PRO A 169 -19.69 42.41 -24.59
CA PRO A 169 -20.23 43.38 -23.63
C PRO A 169 -21.70 43.65 -23.94
N VAL A 170 -22.53 43.65 -22.88
CA VAL A 170 -23.95 44.03 -22.93
C VAL A 170 -24.05 45.53 -22.81
#